data_a9b6e82bd4f5aad9fd3aa989cc6506b8
#
_entry.id   a9b6e82bd4f5aad9fd3aa989cc6506b8
#
_cell.length_a   1.000
_cell.length_b   1.000
_cell.length_c   1.000
_cell.angle_alpha   90.00
_cell.angle_beta   90.00
_cell.angle_gamma   90.00
#
_symmetry.space_group_name_H-M   'P 1'
#
loop_
_entity.id
_entity.type
_entity.pdbx_description
1 polymer ?
#
loop_
_entity_poly.entity_id
_entity_poly.type
_entity_poly.pdbx_seq_one_letter_code
_entity_poly.pdbx_strand_id
1 'polypeptide(L)'
;MNEEDLFKLIETREDDRHDFKEKWYSSDVNNSKKAEMLKDIFSFVNTTHDDDCYLIFGVTDDTREIVGIENDENRYNTQQITDWLSSLPIEPEAPRVRVETISVKSHEVDVMIIRNTDRVPVFLRSGKKGKGFGNHPIGPGQVFTRKEDTNTSISGTADYNQLTKLFKKHLGLNLPIEKRFEKVLQDWKNWNYYEHSDGVGIQYSLDPDFKVVFVDRGDADAKAESFSLSQVRVDVSWGIAQLKHRTDIIKEISIVDLDGARFKAVVPDIGSISNSYGKNSFYDCYKVDSLKFKLEELINNMESVISPDYGSLNNFKESIVLYKDNEHQSEVEQYLSNIANVVNTSVEPDSEMISIYKNKLETDVPRGSVELSDLAIEQMAKRIKLGKCIKKFMGHYSQAL
;
A
#
# COMPACT_ATOMS: atom_id res chain seq x y z
N MET A 1 -7.44 -17.53 9.46
CA MET A 1 -7.76 -17.40 10.91
C MET A 1 -7.48 -18.74 11.57
N ASN A 2 -6.87 -18.77 12.75
CA ASN A 2 -6.67 -20.00 13.52
C ASN A 2 -7.68 -20.13 14.68
N GLU A 3 -7.64 -21.26 15.40
CA GLU A 3 -8.57 -21.51 16.53
C GLU A 3 -8.41 -20.49 17.66
N GLU A 4 -7.19 -20.04 17.95
CA GLU A 4 -6.91 -19.04 18.98
C GLU A 4 -7.51 -17.67 18.64
N ASP A 5 -7.41 -17.26 17.35
CA ASP A 5 -8.02 -16.02 16.88
C ASP A 5 -9.53 -16.05 16.97
N LEU A 6 -10.15 -17.21 16.65
CA LEU A 6 -11.60 -17.40 16.78
C LEU A 6 -12.03 -17.29 18.25
N PHE A 7 -11.31 -17.91 19.20
CA PHE A 7 -11.64 -17.80 20.61
C PHE A 7 -11.56 -16.37 21.13
N LYS A 8 -10.58 -15.58 20.69
CA LYS A 8 -10.50 -14.15 21.04
C LYS A 8 -11.74 -13.38 20.60
N LEU A 9 -12.30 -13.69 19.42
CA LEU A 9 -13.54 -13.08 18.96
C LEU A 9 -14.76 -13.54 19.78
N ILE A 10 -14.87 -14.84 20.07
CA ILE A 10 -15.98 -15.40 20.87
C ILE A 10 -16.00 -14.87 22.31
N GLU A 11 -14.84 -14.58 22.90
CA GLU A 11 -14.73 -14.01 24.24
C GLU A 11 -15.21 -12.56 24.33
N THR A 12 -15.20 -11.82 23.21
CA THR A 12 -15.68 -10.45 23.15
C THR A 12 -17.18 -10.39 22.85
N ARG A 13 -17.84 -9.32 23.29
CA ARG A 13 -19.24 -9.08 22.90
C ARG A 13 -19.28 -8.62 21.45
N GLU A 14 -20.43 -8.84 20.80
CA GLU A 14 -20.70 -8.24 19.49
C GLU A 14 -20.44 -6.74 19.51
N ASP A 15 -19.88 -6.25 18.44
CA ASP A 15 -19.53 -4.84 18.26
C ASP A 15 -19.71 -4.42 16.79
N ASP A 16 -19.04 -3.37 16.37
CA ASP A 16 -19.05 -2.91 14.98
C ASP A 16 -18.13 -3.71 14.05
N ARG A 17 -17.44 -4.76 14.55
CA ARG A 17 -16.50 -5.59 13.80
C ARG A 17 -16.92 -7.05 13.66
N HIS A 18 -17.73 -7.59 14.56
CA HIS A 18 -18.14 -8.99 14.48
C HIS A 18 -19.58 -9.22 14.98
N ASP A 19 -20.17 -10.29 14.47
CA ASP A 19 -21.55 -10.72 14.79
C ASP A 19 -21.63 -12.24 14.73
N PHE A 20 -22.42 -12.84 15.63
CA PHE A 20 -22.59 -14.27 15.72
C PHE A 20 -23.90 -14.72 15.09
N LYS A 21 -23.87 -15.89 14.46
CA LYS A 21 -25.04 -16.52 13.85
C LYS A 21 -25.02 -18.02 14.14
N GLU A 22 -26.09 -18.53 14.69
CA GLU A 22 -26.23 -19.96 14.94
C GLU A 22 -26.16 -20.79 13.64
N LYS A 23 -26.72 -20.26 12.54
CA LYS A 23 -26.80 -20.92 11.22
C LYS A 23 -26.59 -19.93 10.08
N TRP A 24 -26.27 -20.48 8.92
CA TRP A 24 -26.26 -19.71 7.69
C TRP A 24 -27.65 -19.23 7.28
N TYR A 25 -27.70 -18.24 6.42
CA TYR A 25 -28.96 -17.70 5.88
C TYR A 25 -29.64 -18.75 4.99
N SER A 26 -30.88 -19.09 5.33
CA SER A 26 -31.67 -20.08 4.59
C SER A 26 -31.75 -19.73 3.09
N SER A 27 -31.64 -20.75 2.25
CA SER A 27 -31.82 -20.65 0.80
C SER A 27 -33.30 -20.63 0.39
N ASP A 28 -34.26 -20.74 1.33
CA ASP A 28 -35.69 -20.73 1.03
C ASP A 28 -36.10 -19.45 0.31
N VAL A 29 -36.70 -19.64 -0.86
CA VAL A 29 -37.09 -18.55 -1.77
C VAL A 29 -38.17 -17.65 -1.17
N ASN A 30 -38.96 -18.17 -0.25
CA ASN A 30 -40.04 -17.45 0.43
C ASN A 30 -39.59 -16.63 1.64
N ASN A 31 -38.37 -16.92 2.14
CA ASN A 31 -37.76 -16.19 3.22
C ASN A 31 -36.72 -15.18 2.65
N SER A 32 -36.78 -13.95 3.11
CA SER A 32 -35.95 -12.83 2.67
C SER A 32 -34.47 -12.94 3.08
N LYS A 33 -33.95 -14.18 3.23
CA LYS A 33 -32.64 -14.43 3.83
C LYS A 33 -31.46 -13.93 3.02
N LYS A 34 -31.57 -13.85 1.67
CA LYS A 34 -30.56 -13.19 0.84
C LYS A 34 -30.51 -11.69 1.04
N ALA A 35 -31.66 -11.06 1.30
CA ALA A 35 -31.72 -9.65 1.65
C ALA A 35 -31.07 -9.37 3.00
N GLU A 36 -31.30 -10.25 4.01
CA GLU A 36 -30.67 -10.15 5.31
C GLU A 36 -29.14 -10.33 5.20
N MET A 37 -28.69 -11.35 4.47
CA MET A 37 -27.26 -11.57 4.23
C MET A 37 -26.60 -10.36 3.55
N LEU A 38 -27.25 -9.79 2.52
CA LEU A 38 -26.71 -8.61 1.84
C LEU A 38 -26.69 -7.38 2.74
N LYS A 39 -27.74 -7.19 3.54
CA LYS A 39 -27.80 -6.12 4.55
C LYS A 39 -26.64 -6.25 5.55
N ASP A 40 -26.40 -7.45 6.07
CA ASP A 40 -25.35 -7.66 7.06
C ASP A 40 -23.97 -7.45 6.42
N ILE A 41 -23.70 -7.98 5.22
CA ILE A 41 -22.44 -7.71 4.50
C ILE A 41 -22.26 -6.20 4.26
N PHE A 42 -23.30 -5.50 3.81
CA PHE A 42 -23.22 -4.06 3.57
C PHE A 42 -23.05 -3.27 4.87
N SER A 43 -23.67 -3.70 5.97
CA SER A 43 -23.52 -3.06 7.26
C SER A 43 -22.08 -3.13 7.77
N PHE A 44 -21.41 -4.24 7.53
CA PHE A 44 -20.00 -4.45 7.94
C PHE A 44 -18.97 -3.83 6.99
N VAL A 45 -19.25 -3.72 5.70
CA VAL A 45 -18.33 -3.02 4.80
C VAL A 45 -18.44 -1.51 4.94
N ASN A 46 -19.64 -0.99 5.26
CA ASN A 46 -19.89 0.43 5.49
C ASN A 46 -19.53 0.86 6.92
N THR A 47 -18.28 0.65 7.31
CA THR A 47 -17.75 1.03 8.61
C THR A 47 -16.83 2.24 8.52
N THR A 48 -16.61 2.90 9.65
CA THR A 48 -15.72 4.07 9.74
C THR A 48 -14.32 3.73 10.28
N HIS A 49 -14.13 2.52 10.82
CA HIS A 49 -12.82 1.97 11.20
C HIS A 49 -12.09 1.37 9.99
N ASP A 50 -10.83 0.98 10.17
CA ASP A 50 -9.97 0.44 9.13
C ASP A 50 -9.67 -1.06 9.29
N ASP A 51 -10.40 -1.75 10.19
CA ASP A 51 -10.24 -3.19 10.44
C ASP A 51 -11.21 -4.01 9.60
N ASP A 52 -10.84 -5.26 9.30
CA ASP A 52 -11.73 -6.25 8.70
C ASP A 52 -12.88 -6.61 9.68
N CYS A 53 -14.00 -7.07 9.14
CA CYS A 53 -15.18 -7.47 9.91
C CYS A 53 -15.49 -8.95 9.73
N TYR A 54 -16.20 -9.53 10.68
CA TYR A 54 -16.42 -10.97 10.78
C TYR A 54 -17.88 -11.32 11.03
N LEU A 55 -18.47 -12.19 10.19
CA LEU A 55 -19.71 -12.90 10.49
C LEU A 55 -19.34 -14.35 10.83
N ILE A 56 -19.67 -14.78 12.04
CA ILE A 56 -19.25 -16.07 12.60
C ILE A 56 -20.48 -16.97 12.71
N PHE A 57 -20.47 -18.08 11.96
CA PHE A 57 -21.59 -19.03 11.88
C PHE A 57 -21.29 -20.30 12.66
N GLY A 58 -22.25 -20.79 13.42
CA GLY A 58 -22.11 -21.94 14.32
C GLY A 58 -21.84 -21.56 15.77
N VAL A 59 -22.10 -20.30 16.12
CA VAL A 59 -22.01 -19.77 17.49
C VAL A 59 -23.33 -19.07 17.81
N THR A 60 -23.86 -19.34 19.03
CA THR A 60 -25.08 -18.69 19.51
C THR A 60 -24.80 -17.24 19.89
N ASP A 61 -25.75 -16.35 19.57
CA ASP A 61 -25.66 -14.92 19.85
C ASP A 61 -25.63 -14.64 21.37
N ASP A 62 -26.63 -15.14 22.12
CA ASP A 62 -26.78 -14.83 23.53
C ASP A 62 -25.69 -15.42 24.41
N THR A 63 -25.41 -16.75 24.28
CA THR A 63 -24.52 -17.49 25.16
C THR A 63 -23.11 -17.65 24.63
N ARG A 64 -22.92 -17.38 23.32
CA ARG A 64 -21.66 -17.56 22.59
C ARG A 64 -21.12 -18.99 22.65
N GLU A 65 -22.04 -19.96 22.78
CA GLU A 65 -21.72 -21.36 22.71
C GLU A 65 -21.50 -21.82 21.29
N ILE A 66 -20.48 -22.64 21.08
CA ILE A 66 -20.20 -23.24 19.77
C ILE A 66 -21.17 -24.40 19.60
N VAL A 67 -22.12 -24.26 18.68
CA VAL A 67 -23.11 -25.26 18.30
C VAL A 67 -22.75 -26.00 17.01
N GLY A 68 -21.85 -25.44 16.24
CA GLY A 68 -21.40 -25.99 14.98
C GLY A 68 -22.38 -25.83 13.81
N ILE A 69 -21.86 -26.03 12.61
CA ILE A 69 -22.62 -25.91 11.35
C ILE A 69 -22.43 -27.12 10.43
N GLU A 70 -21.96 -28.24 10.94
CA GLU A 70 -21.62 -29.45 10.19
C GLU A 70 -22.81 -29.96 9.36
N ASN A 71 -24.01 -29.77 9.88
CA ASN A 71 -25.26 -30.23 9.28
C ASN A 71 -26.06 -29.11 8.61
N ASP A 72 -25.49 -27.90 8.44
CA ASP A 72 -26.20 -26.80 7.78
C ASP A 72 -26.06 -26.92 6.26
N GLU A 73 -27.16 -27.24 5.57
CA GLU A 73 -27.20 -27.36 4.11
C GLU A 73 -27.10 -26.01 3.38
N ASN A 74 -27.16 -24.88 4.09
CA ASN A 74 -27.13 -23.55 3.52
C ASN A 74 -25.75 -22.91 3.52
N ARG A 75 -24.71 -23.64 3.82
CA ARG A 75 -23.33 -23.14 3.85
C ARG A 75 -22.90 -22.61 2.47
N TYR A 76 -22.19 -21.49 2.49
CA TYR A 76 -21.57 -20.90 1.30
C TYR A 76 -20.06 -20.92 1.45
N ASN A 77 -19.36 -21.23 0.37
CA ASN A 77 -17.92 -21.01 0.29
C ASN A 77 -17.58 -19.64 -0.31
N THR A 78 -16.30 -19.27 -0.26
CA THR A 78 -15.79 -17.99 -0.78
C THR A 78 -16.22 -17.74 -2.22
N GLN A 79 -16.10 -18.74 -3.11
CA GLN A 79 -16.42 -18.60 -4.53
C GLN A 79 -17.91 -18.27 -4.73
N GLN A 80 -18.78 -19.01 -4.07
CA GLN A 80 -20.24 -18.81 -4.19
C GLN A 80 -20.68 -17.42 -3.74
N ILE A 81 -20.12 -16.89 -2.63
CA ILE A 81 -20.41 -15.54 -2.16
C ILE A 81 -19.86 -14.50 -3.13
N THR A 82 -18.62 -14.67 -3.60
CA THR A 82 -17.99 -13.74 -4.53
C THR A 82 -18.76 -13.66 -5.85
N ASP A 83 -19.15 -14.79 -6.42
CA ASP A 83 -19.92 -14.85 -7.66
C ASP A 83 -21.30 -14.21 -7.50
N TRP A 84 -21.93 -14.48 -6.35
CA TRP A 84 -23.22 -13.87 -6.05
C TRP A 84 -23.12 -12.34 -5.90
N LEU A 85 -22.18 -11.82 -5.12
CA LEU A 85 -21.98 -10.38 -4.96
C LEU A 85 -21.63 -9.71 -6.30
N SER A 86 -20.78 -10.34 -7.12
CA SER A 86 -20.41 -9.85 -8.45
C SER A 86 -21.59 -9.82 -9.44
N SER A 87 -22.63 -10.65 -9.22
CA SER A 87 -23.85 -10.66 -10.03
C SER A 87 -24.85 -9.53 -9.69
N LEU A 88 -24.59 -8.80 -8.59
CA LEU A 88 -25.44 -7.71 -8.13
C LEU A 88 -24.94 -6.36 -8.67
N PRO A 89 -25.84 -5.39 -8.90
CA PRO A 89 -25.46 -4.05 -9.33
C PRO A 89 -24.92 -3.22 -8.15
N ILE A 90 -23.83 -3.64 -7.56
CA ILE A 90 -23.20 -2.99 -6.40
C ILE A 90 -22.33 -1.83 -6.86
N GLU A 91 -22.39 -0.72 -6.15
CA GLU A 91 -21.53 0.46 -6.30
C GLU A 91 -20.87 0.80 -4.96
N PRO A 92 -19.64 1.36 -4.96
CA PRO A 92 -18.75 1.58 -6.10
C PRO A 92 -18.10 0.29 -6.61
N GLU A 93 -18.01 -0.75 -5.78
CA GLU A 93 -17.49 -2.10 -6.11
C GLU A 93 -18.06 -3.14 -5.15
N ALA A 94 -18.07 -4.41 -5.58
CA ALA A 94 -18.50 -5.51 -4.72
C ALA A 94 -17.55 -5.70 -3.54
N PRO A 95 -18.07 -5.89 -2.30
CA PRO A 95 -17.24 -6.20 -1.13
C PRO A 95 -16.37 -7.44 -1.36
N ARG A 96 -15.12 -7.38 -0.90
CA ARG A 96 -14.22 -8.53 -0.90
C ARG A 96 -14.49 -9.38 0.34
N VAL A 97 -14.91 -10.62 0.11
CA VAL A 97 -15.32 -11.54 1.16
C VAL A 97 -14.53 -12.83 1.05
N ARG A 98 -14.15 -13.41 2.20
CA ARG A 98 -13.53 -14.73 2.29
C ARG A 98 -14.24 -15.55 3.36
N VAL A 99 -14.51 -16.81 3.09
CA VAL A 99 -15.09 -17.76 4.06
C VAL A 99 -14.03 -18.78 4.43
N GLU A 100 -13.79 -18.95 5.72
CA GLU A 100 -12.89 -19.94 6.28
C GLU A 100 -13.66 -20.84 7.26
N THR A 101 -13.43 -22.15 7.17
CA THR A 101 -13.97 -23.12 8.12
C THR A 101 -12.91 -23.47 9.16
N ILE A 102 -13.25 -23.38 10.42
CA ILE A 102 -12.36 -23.67 11.56
C ILE A 102 -12.99 -24.83 12.35
N SER A 103 -12.20 -25.88 12.59
CA SER A 103 -12.63 -27.01 13.42
C SER A 103 -12.28 -26.74 14.89
N VAL A 104 -13.28 -26.72 15.77
CA VAL A 104 -13.13 -26.43 17.20
C VAL A 104 -13.96 -27.41 18.02
N LYS A 105 -13.36 -28.10 18.98
CA LYS A 105 -14.08 -29.01 19.93
C LYS A 105 -15.03 -30.00 19.25
N SER A 106 -14.64 -30.57 18.11
CA SER A 106 -15.44 -31.48 17.29
C SER A 106 -16.60 -30.82 16.53
N HIS A 107 -16.64 -29.48 16.48
CA HIS A 107 -17.57 -28.70 15.69
C HIS A 107 -16.86 -27.96 14.55
N GLU A 108 -17.58 -27.63 13.52
CA GLU A 108 -17.14 -26.72 12.47
C GLU A 108 -17.80 -25.35 12.65
N VAL A 109 -17.01 -24.29 12.55
CA VAL A 109 -17.44 -22.89 12.57
C VAL A 109 -16.98 -22.24 11.29
N ASP A 110 -17.89 -21.61 10.55
CA ASP A 110 -17.52 -20.82 9.39
C ASP A 110 -17.36 -19.35 9.79
N VAL A 111 -16.29 -18.73 9.33
CA VAL A 111 -16.04 -17.30 9.52
C VAL A 111 -16.01 -16.61 8.16
N MET A 112 -16.99 -15.74 7.91
CA MET A 112 -17.01 -14.87 6.78
C MET A 112 -16.25 -13.60 7.12
N ILE A 113 -15.08 -13.41 6.51
CA ILE A 113 -14.23 -12.25 6.66
C ILE A 113 -14.61 -11.23 5.59
N ILE A 114 -15.11 -10.07 6.00
CA ILE A 114 -15.47 -8.96 5.14
C ILE A 114 -14.31 -7.96 5.19
N ARG A 115 -13.58 -7.84 4.08
CA ARG A 115 -12.40 -6.98 4.00
C ARG A 115 -12.77 -5.52 4.08
N ASN A 116 -12.01 -4.79 4.87
CA ASN A 116 -12.15 -3.34 4.95
C ASN A 116 -11.83 -2.69 3.59
N THR A 117 -12.50 -1.58 3.31
CA THR A 117 -12.26 -0.75 2.13
C THR A 117 -12.56 0.71 2.44
N ASP A 118 -11.87 1.61 1.76
CA ASP A 118 -12.19 3.05 1.75
C ASP A 118 -13.18 3.42 0.62
N ARG A 119 -13.58 2.44 -0.22
CA ARG A 119 -14.58 2.64 -1.29
C ARG A 119 -16.00 2.50 -0.74
N VAL A 120 -16.35 3.40 0.16
CA VAL A 120 -17.65 3.47 0.83
C VAL A 120 -18.33 4.82 0.54
N PRO A 121 -19.67 4.92 0.58
CA PRO A 121 -20.62 3.87 0.95
C PRO A 121 -20.86 2.85 -0.18
N VAL A 122 -21.03 1.58 0.23
CA VAL A 122 -21.43 0.48 -0.66
C VAL A 122 -22.95 0.36 -0.62
N PHE A 123 -23.56 0.28 -1.82
CA PHE A 123 -25.02 0.18 -1.97
C PHE A 123 -25.39 -0.46 -3.32
N LEU A 124 -26.66 -0.76 -3.53
CA LEU A 124 -27.15 -1.20 -4.83
C LEU A 124 -27.52 0.01 -5.71
N ARG A 125 -26.96 0.09 -6.94
CA ARG A 125 -27.34 1.10 -7.93
C ARG A 125 -28.78 0.95 -8.40
N SER A 126 -29.25 -0.28 -8.54
CA SER A 126 -30.65 -0.59 -8.83
C SER A 126 -31.21 -1.56 -7.80
N GLY A 127 -32.43 -1.32 -7.35
CA GLY A 127 -33.06 -2.13 -6.31
C GLY A 127 -33.23 -3.60 -6.70
N LYS A 128 -33.17 -4.48 -5.69
CA LYS A 128 -33.43 -5.91 -5.83
C LYS A 128 -34.70 -6.32 -5.08
N LYS A 129 -35.56 -7.10 -5.77
CA LYS A 129 -36.79 -7.70 -5.25
C LYS A 129 -36.96 -9.09 -5.84
N GLY A 130 -37.86 -9.87 -5.28
CA GLY A 130 -38.21 -11.21 -5.79
C GLY A 130 -37.33 -12.30 -5.20
N LYS A 131 -36.92 -13.27 -6.01
CA LYS A 131 -36.27 -14.52 -5.54
C LYS A 131 -35.12 -14.28 -4.52
N GLY A 132 -35.35 -14.71 -3.29
CA GLY A 132 -34.39 -14.56 -2.17
C GLY A 132 -34.46 -13.19 -1.46
N PHE A 133 -35.19 -12.20 -1.98
CA PHE A 133 -35.38 -10.89 -1.35
C PHE A 133 -36.83 -10.72 -0.79
N GLY A 134 -37.74 -11.66 -1.12
CA GLY A 134 -39.07 -11.77 -0.55
C GLY A 134 -39.86 -10.46 -0.48
N ASN A 135 -40.49 -10.21 0.67
CA ASN A 135 -41.24 -8.99 0.96
C ASN A 135 -40.39 -7.81 1.41
N HIS A 136 -39.09 -7.97 1.50
CA HIS A 136 -38.14 -6.93 1.92
C HIS A 136 -37.17 -6.55 0.76
N PRO A 137 -37.68 -5.80 -0.24
CA PRO A 137 -36.84 -5.36 -1.32
C PRO A 137 -35.78 -4.37 -0.79
N ILE A 138 -34.55 -4.52 -1.27
CA ILE A 138 -33.52 -3.50 -1.04
C ILE A 138 -33.64 -2.44 -2.14
N GLY A 139 -33.81 -1.21 -1.73
CA GLY A 139 -33.96 -0.06 -2.63
C GLY A 139 -32.63 0.37 -3.27
N PRO A 140 -32.70 1.11 -4.40
CA PRO A 140 -31.51 1.72 -5.00
C PRO A 140 -30.96 2.81 -4.07
N GLY A 141 -29.65 2.87 -3.90
CA GLY A 141 -28.98 3.86 -3.05
C GLY A 141 -29.21 3.68 -1.54
N GLN A 142 -29.84 2.59 -1.12
CA GLN A 142 -30.06 2.29 0.29
C GLN A 142 -28.72 1.85 0.92
N VAL A 143 -28.27 2.58 1.93
CA VAL A 143 -26.99 2.34 2.62
C VAL A 143 -27.27 1.72 3.99
N PHE A 144 -26.73 0.55 4.23
CA PHE A 144 -26.76 -0.10 5.53
C PHE A 144 -25.46 0.14 6.26
N THR A 145 -25.53 0.40 7.57
CA THR A 145 -24.40 0.61 8.48
C THR A 145 -24.66 -0.15 9.78
N ARG A 146 -23.59 -0.43 10.53
CA ARG A 146 -23.67 -0.97 11.88
C ARG A 146 -23.30 0.13 12.88
N LYS A 147 -23.98 0.15 13.99
CA LYS A 147 -23.64 1.00 15.13
C LYS A 147 -23.66 0.13 16.37
N GLU A 148 -22.47 -0.07 16.96
CA GLU A 148 -22.26 -1.02 18.04
C GLU A 148 -22.67 -2.44 17.60
N ASP A 149 -23.67 -3.05 18.21
CA ASP A 149 -24.25 -4.37 17.90
C ASP A 149 -25.45 -4.33 16.96
N THR A 150 -25.88 -3.15 16.52
CA THR A 150 -27.14 -2.99 15.79
C THR A 150 -26.93 -2.57 14.34
N ASN A 151 -27.44 -3.37 13.40
CA ASN A 151 -27.49 -3.03 11.98
C ASN A 151 -28.67 -2.10 11.65
N THR A 152 -28.49 -1.24 10.66
CA THR A 152 -29.61 -0.51 10.04
C THR A 152 -30.72 -1.49 9.67
N SER A 153 -31.99 -1.17 10.00
CA SER A 153 -33.11 -2.04 9.66
C SER A 153 -33.25 -2.26 8.15
N ILE A 154 -33.80 -3.40 7.73
CA ILE A 154 -33.92 -3.75 6.31
C ILE A 154 -34.73 -2.72 5.49
N SER A 155 -35.66 -2.01 6.13
CA SER A 155 -36.46 -0.93 5.52
C SER A 155 -35.84 0.47 5.73
N GLY A 156 -34.75 0.57 6.47
CA GLY A 156 -34.07 1.82 6.79
C GLY A 156 -32.89 2.11 5.87
N THR A 157 -32.24 3.24 6.09
CA THR A 157 -30.97 3.60 5.48
C THR A 157 -30.13 4.39 6.50
N ALA A 158 -28.83 4.46 6.28
CA ALA A 158 -27.92 5.26 7.09
C ALA A 158 -28.40 6.71 7.22
N ASP A 159 -28.24 7.29 8.40
CA ASP A 159 -28.57 8.70 8.64
C ASP A 159 -27.50 9.65 8.04
N TYR A 160 -27.81 10.95 8.06
CA TYR A 160 -26.92 11.98 7.53
C TYR A 160 -25.52 11.94 8.15
N ASN A 161 -25.41 11.71 9.46
CA ASN A 161 -24.11 11.68 10.16
C ASN A 161 -23.30 10.44 9.75
N GLN A 162 -23.94 9.29 9.65
CA GLN A 162 -23.31 8.04 9.18
C GLN A 162 -22.81 8.20 7.75
N LEU A 163 -23.65 8.71 6.82
CA LEU A 163 -23.25 9.00 5.45
C LEU A 163 -22.08 9.98 5.38
N THR A 164 -22.13 11.06 6.19
CA THR A 164 -21.04 12.04 6.25
C THR A 164 -19.72 11.41 6.68
N LYS A 165 -19.75 10.49 7.67
CA LYS A 165 -18.55 9.78 8.12
C LYS A 165 -18.00 8.84 7.04
N LEU A 166 -18.88 8.11 6.33
CA LEU A 166 -18.47 7.23 5.22
C LEU A 166 -17.84 8.03 4.08
N PHE A 167 -18.42 9.16 3.68
CA PHE A 167 -17.82 10.04 2.67
C PHE A 167 -16.50 10.64 3.13
N LYS A 168 -16.36 11.00 4.42
CA LYS A 168 -15.07 11.44 4.98
C LYS A 168 -14.02 10.33 4.89
N LYS A 169 -14.39 9.08 5.19
CA LYS A 169 -13.50 7.93 5.03
C LYS A 169 -13.10 7.75 3.55
N HIS A 170 -14.08 7.75 2.64
CA HIS A 170 -13.85 7.61 1.20
C HIS A 170 -12.88 8.67 0.66
N LEU A 171 -13.10 9.93 1.02
CA LEU A 171 -12.28 11.06 0.61
C LEU A 171 -10.98 11.21 1.43
N GLY A 172 -10.78 10.37 2.45
CA GLY A 172 -9.65 10.45 3.35
C GLY A 172 -9.62 11.71 4.23
N LEU A 173 -10.77 12.41 4.39
CA LEU A 173 -10.83 13.68 5.13
C LEU A 173 -10.65 13.54 6.64
N ASN A 174 -10.74 12.34 7.18
CA ASN A 174 -10.45 11.96 8.56
C ASN A 174 -8.97 11.61 8.79
N LEU A 175 -8.18 11.54 7.72
CA LEU A 175 -6.76 11.21 7.82
C LEU A 175 -5.90 12.45 8.04
N PRO A 176 -4.76 12.32 8.74
CA PRO A 176 -3.72 13.34 8.75
C PRO A 176 -3.33 13.75 7.34
N ILE A 177 -2.90 15.00 7.17
CA ILE A 177 -2.60 15.54 5.84
C ILE A 177 -1.53 14.75 5.10
N GLU A 178 -0.54 14.18 5.80
CA GLU A 178 0.51 13.33 5.23
C GLU A 178 -0.09 12.06 4.61
N LYS A 179 -1.07 11.44 5.29
CA LYS A 179 -1.77 10.26 4.77
C LYS A 179 -2.66 10.59 3.58
N ARG A 180 -3.23 11.78 3.55
CA ARG A 180 -3.95 12.29 2.37
C ARG A 180 -3.00 12.47 1.19
N PHE A 181 -1.78 13.02 1.42
CA PHE A 181 -0.74 13.08 0.39
C PHE A 181 -0.41 11.69 -0.18
N GLU A 182 -0.24 10.69 0.68
CA GLU A 182 0.05 9.32 0.24
C GLU A 182 -1.02 8.79 -0.73
N LYS A 183 -2.30 9.14 -0.52
CA LYS A 183 -3.39 8.73 -1.41
C LYS A 183 -3.36 9.47 -2.75
N VAL A 184 -3.24 10.81 -2.72
CA VAL A 184 -3.29 11.59 -3.95
C VAL A 184 -2.05 11.39 -4.83
N LEU A 185 -0.87 11.10 -4.25
CA LEU A 185 0.35 10.78 -5.01
C LEU A 185 0.21 9.50 -5.85
N GLN A 186 -0.61 8.55 -5.41
CA GLN A 186 -0.87 7.31 -6.15
C GLN A 186 -1.75 7.52 -7.40
N ASP A 187 -2.53 8.58 -7.43
CA ASP A 187 -3.39 8.94 -8.57
C ASP A 187 -2.65 9.81 -9.59
N TRP A 188 -1.55 9.28 -10.13
CA TRP A 188 -0.62 10.02 -10.99
C TRP A 188 -1.27 10.62 -12.22
N LYS A 189 -2.37 10.06 -12.75
CA LYS A 189 -3.07 10.53 -13.95
C LYS A 189 -3.73 11.90 -13.77
N ASN A 190 -4.01 12.27 -12.55
CA ASN A 190 -4.65 13.54 -12.20
C ASN A 190 -3.67 14.60 -11.69
N TRP A 191 -2.37 14.39 -11.88
CA TRP A 191 -1.35 15.38 -11.62
C TRP A 191 -0.93 16.07 -12.91
N ASN A 192 -0.78 17.40 -12.87
CA ASN A 192 -0.35 18.22 -14.01
C ASN A 192 0.81 19.13 -13.62
N TYR A 193 1.71 19.37 -14.55
CA TYR A 193 2.73 20.40 -14.37
C TYR A 193 2.09 21.77 -14.25
N TYR A 194 2.64 22.60 -13.39
CA TYR A 194 2.24 23.98 -13.24
C TYR A 194 3.45 24.88 -12.99
N GLU A 195 3.30 26.15 -13.42
CA GLU A 195 4.24 27.23 -13.14
C GLU A 195 3.44 28.38 -12.55
N HIS A 196 3.80 28.83 -11.36
CA HIS A 196 3.11 29.88 -10.65
C HIS A 196 4.09 30.72 -9.82
N SER A 197 3.60 31.80 -9.20
CA SER A 197 4.42 32.70 -8.36
C SER A 197 5.10 32.01 -7.16
N ASP A 198 4.61 30.86 -6.74
CA ASP A 198 5.17 30.03 -5.65
C ASP A 198 6.17 28.97 -6.14
N GLY A 199 6.44 28.89 -7.46
CA GLY A 199 7.44 28.04 -8.06
C GLY A 199 6.94 27.19 -9.23
N VAL A 200 7.81 26.33 -9.73
CA VAL A 200 7.52 25.31 -10.74
C VAL A 200 7.32 23.98 -10.05
N GLY A 201 6.34 23.20 -10.49
CA GLY A 201 6.07 21.92 -9.87
C GLY A 201 4.93 21.15 -10.51
N ILE A 202 4.26 20.34 -9.72
CA ILE A 202 3.09 19.57 -10.12
C ILE A 202 1.94 19.80 -9.14
N GLN A 203 0.71 19.81 -9.65
CA GLN A 203 -0.50 20.08 -8.91
C GLN A 203 -1.55 19.00 -9.19
N TYR A 204 -2.25 18.58 -8.14
CA TYR A 204 -3.32 17.59 -8.26
C TYR A 204 -4.61 18.26 -8.76
N SER A 205 -5.12 17.84 -9.92
CA SER A 205 -6.22 18.53 -10.61
C SER A 205 -7.58 18.34 -9.93
N LEU A 206 -7.79 17.26 -9.18
CA LEU A 206 -9.06 17.02 -8.47
C LEU A 206 -9.14 17.79 -7.13
N ASP A 207 -8.00 18.17 -6.55
CA ASP A 207 -7.90 19.02 -5.38
C ASP A 207 -6.63 19.88 -5.49
N PRO A 208 -6.73 21.09 -6.08
CA PRO A 208 -5.58 21.95 -6.33
C PRO A 208 -4.85 22.47 -5.09
N ASP A 209 -5.37 22.22 -3.90
CA ASP A 209 -4.69 22.50 -2.64
C ASP A 209 -3.45 21.59 -2.44
N PHE A 210 -3.38 20.42 -3.11
CA PHE A 210 -2.23 19.53 -3.11
C PHE A 210 -1.26 19.90 -4.23
N LYS A 211 -0.03 20.24 -3.85
CA LYS A 211 1.05 20.62 -4.77
C LYS A 211 2.37 19.97 -4.36
N VAL A 212 3.23 19.73 -5.35
CA VAL A 212 4.64 19.43 -5.13
C VAL A 212 5.44 20.50 -5.85
N VAL A 213 6.13 21.35 -5.11
CA VAL A 213 6.95 22.43 -5.66
C VAL A 213 8.41 21.97 -5.68
N PHE A 214 9.06 22.08 -6.83
CA PHE A 214 10.47 21.73 -6.97
C PHE A 214 11.33 22.99 -6.73
N VAL A 215 12.25 22.87 -5.78
CA VAL A 215 13.17 23.95 -5.40
C VAL A 215 14.59 23.49 -5.71
N ASP A 216 15.28 24.21 -6.55
CA ASP A 216 16.69 23.97 -6.83
C ASP A 216 17.55 24.46 -5.67
N ARG A 217 18.57 23.67 -5.27
CA ARG A 217 19.55 24.06 -4.25
C ARG A 217 20.80 24.75 -4.83
N GLY A 218 20.87 24.86 -6.16
CA GLY A 218 22.03 25.41 -6.86
C GLY A 218 23.19 24.41 -6.98
N ASP A 219 24.12 24.70 -7.89
CA ASP A 219 25.21 23.81 -8.30
C ASP A 219 26.38 23.71 -7.30
N ALA A 220 26.28 24.34 -6.13
CA ALA A 220 27.43 24.50 -5.22
C ALA A 220 28.04 23.17 -4.72
N ASP A 221 27.34 22.04 -4.90
CA ASP A 221 27.75 20.73 -4.39
C ASP A 221 27.48 19.59 -5.38
N ALA A 222 27.64 19.82 -6.69
CA ALA A 222 27.55 18.76 -7.70
C ALA A 222 28.55 17.63 -7.39
N LYS A 223 28.10 16.64 -6.63
CA LYS A 223 28.86 15.43 -6.28
C LYS A 223 28.19 14.24 -6.91
N ALA A 224 29.00 13.31 -7.39
CA ALA A 224 28.47 12.02 -7.77
C ALA A 224 28.03 11.23 -6.52
N GLU A 225 26.96 10.47 -6.65
CA GLU A 225 26.45 9.56 -5.64
C GLU A 225 26.50 8.12 -6.15
N SER A 226 26.38 7.14 -5.24
CA SER A 226 26.39 5.73 -5.63
C SER A 226 25.40 5.43 -6.74
N PHE A 227 24.18 5.92 -6.62
CA PHE A 227 23.12 5.70 -7.59
C PHE A 227 23.31 6.46 -8.91
N SER A 228 24.22 7.48 -8.98
CA SER A 228 24.52 8.19 -10.21
C SER A 228 25.65 7.53 -11.01
N LEU A 229 26.54 6.75 -10.39
CA LEU A 229 27.66 6.11 -11.08
C LEU A 229 27.24 5.13 -12.18
N SER A 230 26.03 4.57 -12.10
CA SER A 230 25.47 3.70 -13.13
C SER A 230 24.94 4.47 -14.34
N GLN A 231 24.82 5.80 -14.26
CA GLN A 231 24.31 6.65 -15.34
C GLN A 231 25.35 6.91 -16.42
N VAL A 232 24.92 7.44 -17.56
CA VAL A 232 25.83 7.89 -18.62
C VAL A 232 26.62 9.10 -18.13
N ARG A 233 25.94 10.07 -17.54
CA ARG A 233 26.54 11.20 -16.83
C ARG A 233 26.38 11.02 -15.33
N VAL A 234 27.46 11.18 -14.59
CA VAL A 234 27.49 10.90 -13.14
C VAL A 234 27.23 12.14 -12.27
N ASP A 235 27.19 13.32 -12.86
CA ASP A 235 26.88 14.57 -12.17
C ASP A 235 25.45 14.56 -11.61
N VAL A 236 25.29 15.16 -10.44
CA VAL A 236 24.02 15.21 -9.69
C VAL A 236 23.72 16.65 -9.33
N SER A 237 22.54 17.13 -9.73
CA SER A 237 22.02 18.43 -9.27
C SER A 237 21.00 18.18 -8.15
N TRP A 238 21.23 18.83 -7.00
CA TRP A 238 20.40 18.63 -5.83
C TRP A 238 19.23 19.59 -5.75
N GLY A 239 18.07 19.09 -5.35
CA GLY A 239 16.87 19.86 -5.14
C GLY A 239 16.06 19.37 -3.94
N ILE A 240 14.94 20.03 -3.71
CA ILE A 240 13.93 19.67 -2.72
C ILE A 240 12.57 19.63 -3.42
N ALA A 241 11.82 18.59 -3.18
CA ALA A 241 10.39 18.56 -3.45
C ALA A 241 9.64 18.97 -2.16
N GLN A 242 8.99 20.12 -2.19
CA GLN A 242 8.13 20.60 -1.11
C GLN A 242 6.70 20.10 -1.35
N LEU A 243 6.22 19.19 -0.52
CA LEU A 243 4.83 18.77 -0.51
C LEU A 243 4.03 19.83 0.22
N LYS A 244 3.18 20.55 -0.52
CA LYS A 244 2.37 21.67 -0.01
C LYS A 244 0.89 21.34 -0.03
N HIS A 245 0.20 21.70 1.05
CA HIS A 245 -1.25 21.75 1.06
C HIS A 245 -1.66 23.20 1.32
N ARG A 246 -2.29 23.83 0.33
CA ARG A 246 -2.50 25.29 0.31
C ARG A 246 -1.17 26.04 0.33
N THR A 247 -0.93 26.79 1.39
CA THR A 247 0.31 27.56 1.62
C THR A 247 1.33 26.81 2.46
N ASP A 248 0.90 25.78 3.19
CA ASP A 248 1.71 25.12 4.21
C ASP A 248 2.59 24.03 3.59
N ILE A 249 3.87 24.03 3.94
CA ILE A 249 4.80 22.96 3.61
C ILE A 249 4.56 21.83 4.61
N ILE A 250 4.04 20.72 4.13
CA ILE A 250 3.77 19.53 4.93
C ILE A 250 5.03 18.70 5.11
N LYS A 251 5.81 18.57 4.04
CA LYS A 251 7.07 17.82 4.07
C LYS A 251 8.02 18.29 2.97
N GLU A 252 9.31 18.25 3.27
CA GLU A 252 10.39 18.41 2.30
C GLU A 252 11.06 17.07 2.07
N ILE A 253 11.27 16.72 0.80
CA ILE A 253 11.90 15.48 0.36
C ILE A 253 13.03 15.85 -0.58
N SER A 254 14.23 15.35 -0.31
CA SER A 254 15.38 15.57 -1.19
C SER A 254 15.18 14.86 -2.52
N ILE A 255 15.43 15.57 -3.60
CA ILE A 255 15.39 15.09 -4.97
C ILE A 255 16.71 15.40 -5.67
N VAL A 256 16.97 14.70 -6.75
CA VAL A 256 18.14 14.91 -7.61
C VAL A 256 17.71 14.88 -9.07
N ASP A 257 18.35 15.74 -9.87
CA ASP A 257 18.36 15.60 -11.31
C ASP A 257 19.58 14.77 -11.71
N LEU A 258 19.36 13.74 -12.50
CA LEU A 258 20.34 12.73 -12.89
C LEU A 258 20.57 12.68 -14.40
N ASP A 259 21.71 12.13 -14.79
CA ASP A 259 22.11 11.92 -16.18
C ASP A 259 22.07 13.23 -17.02
N GLY A 260 22.61 14.32 -16.46
CA GLY A 260 22.58 15.63 -17.10
C GLY A 260 21.16 16.22 -17.19
N ALA A 261 20.40 16.11 -16.11
CA ALA A 261 19.02 16.56 -15.96
C ALA A 261 18.02 15.89 -16.92
N ARG A 262 18.31 14.65 -17.36
CA ARG A 262 17.38 13.88 -18.20
C ARG A 262 16.21 13.32 -17.44
N PHE A 263 16.39 13.06 -16.15
CA PHE A 263 15.28 12.65 -15.27
C PHE A 263 15.53 13.07 -13.83
N LYS A 264 14.43 13.21 -13.11
CA LYS A 264 14.40 13.57 -11.70
C LYS A 264 14.10 12.32 -10.86
N ALA A 265 14.79 12.17 -9.74
CA ALA A 265 14.55 11.07 -8.82
C ALA A 265 14.50 11.58 -7.38
N VAL A 266 13.74 10.89 -6.54
CA VAL A 266 13.79 11.09 -5.09
C VAL A 266 15.05 10.43 -4.55
N VAL A 267 15.79 11.10 -3.67
CA VAL A 267 17.00 10.54 -3.07
C VAL A 267 16.66 9.29 -2.26
N PRO A 268 17.26 8.12 -2.54
CA PRO A 268 17.00 6.88 -1.81
C PRO A 268 17.33 6.98 -0.32
N ASP A 269 16.73 6.11 0.48
CA ASP A 269 17.15 5.87 1.85
C ASP A 269 18.41 4.98 1.85
N ILE A 270 19.15 5.03 2.95
CA ILE A 270 20.36 4.22 3.16
C ILE A 270 20.01 3.06 4.08
N GLY A 271 20.10 1.84 3.54
CA GLY A 271 20.09 0.62 4.34
C GLY A 271 21.50 0.18 4.75
N SER A 272 21.60 -0.69 5.76
CA SER A 272 22.91 -1.18 6.24
C SER A 272 22.85 -2.63 6.68
N ILE A 273 23.91 -3.38 6.35
CA ILE A 273 24.13 -4.74 6.82
C ILE A 273 25.39 -4.74 7.69
N SER A 274 25.25 -5.20 8.94
CA SER A 274 26.36 -5.31 9.88
C SER A 274 26.97 -6.71 9.82
N ASN A 275 28.28 -6.81 9.79
CA ASN A 275 28.97 -8.10 9.96
C ASN A 275 29.23 -8.40 11.45
N SER A 276 29.67 -9.64 11.72
CA SER A 276 30.01 -10.09 13.08
C SER A 276 31.12 -9.28 13.79
N TYR A 277 31.87 -8.45 13.05
CA TYR A 277 32.90 -7.55 13.57
C TYR A 277 32.40 -6.11 13.74
N GLY A 278 31.11 -5.84 13.60
CA GLY A 278 30.53 -4.50 13.74
C GLY A 278 30.81 -3.56 12.57
N LYS A 279 31.34 -4.05 11.44
CA LYS A 279 31.54 -3.24 10.23
C LYS A 279 30.26 -3.23 9.41
N ASN A 280 29.77 -2.02 9.09
CA ASN A 280 28.57 -1.82 8.27
C ASN A 280 28.92 -1.71 6.79
N SER A 281 28.10 -2.35 5.96
CA SER A 281 28.06 -2.17 4.51
C SER A 281 26.73 -1.51 4.15
N PHE A 282 26.77 -0.44 3.34
CA PHE A 282 25.62 0.40 3.02
C PHE A 282 25.08 0.11 1.61
N TYR A 283 23.82 0.36 1.40
CA TYR A 283 23.15 0.24 0.11
C TYR A 283 21.96 1.20 0.02
N ASP A 284 21.44 1.41 -1.21
CA ASP A 284 20.33 2.30 -1.49
C ASP A 284 19.01 1.53 -1.52
N CYS A 285 17.95 2.09 -0.89
CA CYS A 285 16.65 1.43 -0.83
C CYS A 285 15.48 2.42 -0.76
N TYR A 286 14.28 1.88 -1.03
CA TYR A 286 13.01 2.53 -0.72
C TYR A 286 12.09 1.56 0.02
N LYS A 287 11.14 2.14 0.76
CA LYS A 287 9.99 1.44 1.33
C LYS A 287 8.74 1.81 0.54
N VAL A 288 8.09 0.81 -0.04
CA VAL A 288 6.95 0.98 -0.94
C VAL A 288 5.76 1.68 -0.26
N ASP A 289 5.58 1.47 1.03
CA ASP A 289 4.55 2.14 1.84
C ASP A 289 4.87 3.61 2.18
N SER A 290 6.11 4.08 1.93
CA SER A 290 6.55 5.42 2.30
C SER A 290 6.04 6.50 1.34
N LEU A 291 5.80 7.70 1.90
CA LEU A 291 5.49 8.91 1.12
C LEU A 291 6.60 9.24 0.10
N LYS A 292 7.85 8.95 0.46
CA LYS A 292 9.02 9.15 -0.38
C LYS A 292 8.98 8.30 -1.66
N PHE A 293 8.66 7.02 -1.54
CA PHE A 293 8.53 6.12 -2.70
C PHE A 293 7.32 6.47 -3.56
N LYS A 294 6.19 6.84 -2.95
CA LYS A 294 5.00 7.27 -3.70
C LYS A 294 5.27 8.54 -4.52
N LEU A 295 6.08 9.47 -3.99
CA LEU A 295 6.55 10.63 -4.75
C LEU A 295 7.48 10.21 -5.90
N GLU A 296 8.39 9.26 -5.67
CA GLU A 296 9.28 8.71 -6.70
C GLU A 296 8.46 8.09 -7.84
N GLU A 297 7.45 7.27 -7.51
CA GLU A 297 6.56 6.67 -8.52
C GLU A 297 5.77 7.74 -9.30
N LEU A 298 5.26 8.76 -8.63
CA LEU A 298 4.56 9.86 -9.29
C LEU A 298 5.46 10.57 -10.29
N ILE A 299 6.67 10.98 -9.89
CA ILE A 299 7.64 11.66 -10.76
C ILE A 299 7.96 10.77 -11.97
N ASN A 300 8.30 9.50 -11.74
CA ASN A 300 8.63 8.56 -12.81
C ASN A 300 7.48 8.35 -13.80
N ASN A 301 6.24 8.25 -13.33
CA ASN A 301 5.07 8.10 -14.19
C ASN A 301 4.82 9.35 -15.03
N MET A 302 5.01 10.54 -14.46
CA MET A 302 4.82 11.79 -15.18
C MET A 302 5.93 12.03 -16.21
N GLU A 303 7.18 11.75 -15.88
CA GLU A 303 8.32 11.92 -16.80
C GLU A 303 8.29 10.90 -17.94
N SER A 304 7.87 9.67 -17.69
CA SER A 304 7.75 8.63 -18.72
C SER A 304 6.78 8.99 -19.86
N VAL A 305 5.82 9.86 -19.58
CA VAL A 305 4.88 10.39 -20.59
C VAL A 305 5.56 11.42 -21.49
N ILE A 306 6.51 12.21 -20.94
CA ILE A 306 7.15 13.34 -21.65
C ILE A 306 8.39 12.89 -22.39
N SER A 307 9.22 12.07 -21.78
CA SER A 307 10.49 11.60 -22.33
C SER A 307 10.71 10.12 -21.96
N PRO A 308 10.36 9.19 -22.84
CA PRO A 308 10.51 7.77 -22.56
C PRO A 308 11.98 7.31 -22.67
N ASP A 309 12.89 7.90 -21.92
CA ASP A 309 14.25 7.38 -21.75
C ASP A 309 14.28 6.33 -20.63
N TYR A 310 13.89 5.12 -21.00
CA TYR A 310 13.86 3.97 -20.05
C TYR A 310 15.26 3.51 -19.64
N GLY A 311 16.32 3.90 -20.34
CA GLY A 311 17.67 3.42 -20.07
C GLY A 311 18.22 3.96 -18.75
N SER A 312 18.23 5.26 -18.59
CA SER A 312 18.76 5.95 -17.40
C SER A 312 17.96 5.61 -16.14
N LEU A 313 16.62 5.59 -16.23
CA LEU A 313 15.75 5.20 -15.13
C LEU A 313 15.95 3.73 -14.73
N ASN A 314 16.12 2.83 -15.68
CA ASN A 314 16.40 1.42 -15.41
C ASN A 314 17.74 1.25 -14.71
N ASN A 315 18.78 1.96 -15.15
CA ASN A 315 20.09 1.97 -14.51
C ASN A 315 20.01 2.46 -13.06
N PHE A 316 19.23 3.51 -12.79
CA PHE A 316 18.98 3.99 -11.44
C PHE A 316 18.31 2.91 -10.59
N LYS A 317 17.20 2.35 -11.07
CA LYS A 317 16.42 1.33 -10.34
C LYS A 317 17.17 0.03 -10.12
N GLU A 318 18.18 -0.28 -10.96
CA GLU A 318 18.88 -1.58 -10.90
C GLU A 318 19.59 -1.84 -9.57
N SER A 319 20.15 -0.81 -8.95
CA SER A 319 20.89 -0.90 -7.68
C SER A 319 20.04 -0.62 -6.44
N ILE A 320 18.81 -0.14 -6.58
CA ILE A 320 17.97 0.26 -5.46
C ILE A 320 17.07 -0.89 -5.01
N VAL A 321 17.12 -1.21 -3.74
CA VAL A 321 16.33 -2.27 -3.11
C VAL A 321 14.96 -1.74 -2.73
N LEU A 322 13.90 -2.49 -3.02
CA LEU A 322 12.53 -2.14 -2.63
C LEU A 322 12.07 -3.07 -1.51
N TYR A 323 11.72 -2.49 -0.38
CA TYR A 323 11.09 -3.18 0.75
C TYR A 323 9.62 -2.84 0.82
N LYS A 324 8.80 -3.76 1.32
CA LYS A 324 7.38 -3.50 1.55
C LYS A 324 7.21 -2.35 2.57
N ASP A 325 7.88 -2.49 3.71
CA ASP A 325 7.82 -1.61 4.88
C ASP A 325 9.11 -1.73 5.72
N ASN A 326 9.13 -1.09 6.90
CA ASN A 326 10.26 -1.15 7.83
C ASN A 326 10.51 -2.55 8.42
N GLU A 327 9.45 -3.32 8.67
CA GLU A 327 9.53 -4.65 9.24
C GLU A 327 10.21 -5.60 8.26
N HIS A 328 9.76 -5.61 7.01
CA HIS A 328 10.37 -6.40 5.94
C HIS A 328 11.85 -6.03 5.70
N GLN A 329 12.20 -4.73 5.77
CA GLN A 329 13.60 -4.31 5.70
C GLN A 329 14.43 -4.92 6.83
N SER A 330 13.91 -4.83 8.06
CA SER A 330 14.61 -5.33 9.27
C SER A 330 14.82 -6.85 9.22
N GLU A 331 13.82 -7.61 8.77
CA GLU A 331 13.92 -9.06 8.61
C GLU A 331 15.00 -9.46 7.60
N VAL A 332 15.01 -8.81 6.43
CA VAL A 332 16.02 -9.08 5.38
C VAL A 332 17.42 -8.68 5.84
N GLU A 333 17.58 -7.50 6.45
CA GLU A 333 18.88 -7.03 6.97
C GLU A 333 19.41 -7.96 8.08
N GLN A 334 18.55 -8.41 8.97
CA GLN A 334 18.92 -9.36 10.03
C GLN A 334 19.37 -10.71 9.44
N TYR A 335 18.63 -11.24 8.48
CA TYR A 335 19.02 -12.48 7.80
C TYR A 335 20.39 -12.33 7.11
N LEU A 336 20.57 -11.26 6.34
CA LEU A 336 21.81 -11.01 5.60
C LEU A 336 22.99 -10.74 6.53
N SER A 337 22.77 -10.16 7.70
CA SER A 337 23.81 -9.97 8.72
C SER A 337 24.36 -11.30 9.24
N ASN A 338 23.53 -12.34 9.34
CA ASN A 338 23.96 -13.69 9.75
C ASN A 338 24.89 -14.37 8.73
N ILE A 339 24.78 -13.99 7.43
CA ILE A 339 25.60 -14.51 6.34
C ILE A 339 26.56 -13.45 5.77
N ALA A 340 26.82 -12.38 6.51
CA ALA A 340 27.53 -11.19 6.04
C ALA A 340 28.94 -11.48 5.49
N ASN A 341 29.64 -12.52 5.97
CA ASN A 341 30.96 -12.90 5.45
C ASN A 341 30.86 -13.36 3.98
N VAL A 342 29.80 -14.08 3.61
CA VAL A 342 29.57 -14.51 2.22
C VAL A 342 29.15 -13.33 1.36
N VAL A 343 28.28 -12.47 1.88
CA VAL A 343 27.82 -11.26 1.20
C VAL A 343 28.99 -10.32 0.93
N ASN A 344 29.83 -10.03 1.92
CA ASN A 344 30.97 -9.11 1.78
C ASN A 344 31.97 -9.58 0.72
N THR A 345 32.23 -10.88 0.62
CA THR A 345 33.15 -11.42 -0.41
C THR A 345 32.56 -11.24 -1.83
N SER A 346 31.24 -11.30 -1.98
CA SER A 346 30.57 -11.19 -3.28
C SER A 346 30.36 -9.76 -3.77
N VAL A 347 30.55 -8.75 -2.90
CA VAL A 347 30.30 -7.33 -3.24
C VAL A 347 31.60 -6.52 -3.45
N GLU A 348 32.78 -7.12 -3.35
CA GLU A 348 34.04 -6.43 -3.69
C GLU A 348 34.02 -6.04 -5.18
N PRO A 349 34.20 -4.74 -5.52
CA PRO A 349 34.25 -4.30 -6.90
C PRO A 349 35.55 -4.79 -7.54
N ASP A 350 35.48 -5.17 -8.80
CA ASP A 350 36.69 -5.49 -9.58
C ASP A 350 37.40 -4.21 -10.05
N SER A 351 38.65 -4.35 -10.42
CA SER A 351 39.49 -3.21 -10.86
C SER A 351 39.00 -2.55 -12.14
N GLU A 352 38.29 -3.30 -13.01
CA GLU A 352 37.71 -2.78 -14.23
C GLU A 352 36.52 -1.83 -13.91
N MET A 353 35.64 -2.24 -13.02
CA MET A 353 34.51 -1.42 -12.56
C MET A 353 35.00 -0.10 -11.92
N ILE A 354 36.03 -0.18 -11.05
CA ILE A 354 36.60 1.01 -10.43
C ILE A 354 37.19 1.95 -11.51
N SER A 355 37.92 1.39 -12.47
CA SER A 355 38.51 2.17 -13.58
C SER A 355 37.45 2.88 -14.42
N ILE A 356 36.34 2.19 -14.74
CA ILE A 356 35.22 2.79 -15.48
C ILE A 356 34.61 3.97 -14.71
N TYR A 357 34.38 3.82 -13.41
CA TYR A 357 33.81 4.89 -12.59
C TYR A 357 34.77 6.08 -12.42
N LYS A 358 36.06 5.84 -12.27
CA LYS A 358 37.06 6.92 -12.25
C LYS A 358 37.03 7.73 -13.56
N ASN A 359 37.11 7.06 -14.69
CA ASN A 359 37.07 7.72 -16.00
C ASN A 359 35.79 8.56 -16.20
N LYS A 360 34.63 8.05 -15.76
CA LYS A 360 33.38 8.82 -15.81
C LYS A 360 33.44 10.08 -14.93
N LEU A 361 33.92 9.95 -13.70
CA LEU A 361 34.06 11.07 -12.76
C LEU A 361 35.01 12.14 -13.28
N GLU A 362 36.12 11.75 -13.88
CA GLU A 362 37.09 12.69 -14.49
C GLU A 362 36.51 13.44 -15.70
N THR A 363 35.60 12.79 -16.43
CA THR A 363 34.98 13.35 -17.64
C THR A 363 33.81 14.28 -17.34
N ASP A 364 32.96 13.91 -16.38
CA ASP A 364 31.64 14.52 -16.21
C ASP A 364 31.58 15.49 -15.03
N VAL A 365 32.46 15.36 -14.03
CA VAL A 365 32.47 16.27 -12.87
C VAL A 365 33.19 17.58 -13.22
N PRO A 366 32.59 18.76 -12.99
CA PRO A 366 33.22 20.03 -13.31
C PRO A 366 34.60 20.20 -12.66
N ARG A 367 35.58 20.72 -13.42
CA ARG A 367 36.91 21.02 -12.90
C ARG A 367 36.83 22.01 -11.73
N GLY A 368 37.29 21.60 -10.56
CA GLY A 368 37.25 22.41 -9.33
C GLY A 368 36.28 21.92 -8.28
N SER A 369 35.43 20.93 -8.57
CA SER A 369 34.73 20.17 -7.55
C SER A 369 35.68 19.29 -6.77
N VAL A 370 35.31 18.93 -5.54
CA VAL A 370 36.14 18.08 -4.66
C VAL A 370 36.43 16.75 -5.36
N GLU A 371 37.71 16.46 -5.64
CA GLU A 371 38.13 15.16 -6.14
C GLU A 371 37.70 14.06 -5.15
N LEU A 372 36.96 13.07 -5.66
CA LEU A 372 36.58 11.90 -4.88
C LEU A 372 37.83 11.01 -4.72
N SER A 373 38.16 10.66 -3.48
CA SER A 373 39.24 9.73 -3.22
C SER A 373 38.94 8.34 -3.79
N ASP A 374 40.00 7.58 -4.12
CA ASP A 374 39.86 6.17 -4.56
C ASP A 374 39.02 5.34 -3.60
N LEU A 375 39.15 5.58 -2.29
CA LEU A 375 38.36 4.92 -1.27
C LEU A 375 36.87 5.27 -1.37
N ALA A 376 36.52 6.53 -1.67
CA ALA A 376 35.12 6.94 -1.85
C ALA A 376 34.50 6.27 -3.06
N ILE A 377 35.19 6.19 -4.18
CA ILE A 377 34.74 5.52 -5.41
C ILE A 377 34.54 4.02 -5.14
N GLU A 378 35.45 3.38 -4.43
CA GLU A 378 35.33 1.97 -4.02
C GLU A 378 34.09 1.75 -3.13
N GLN A 379 33.83 2.63 -2.17
CA GLN A 379 32.67 2.53 -1.30
C GLN A 379 31.36 2.69 -2.07
N MET A 380 31.29 3.62 -3.01
CA MET A 380 30.13 3.79 -3.89
C MET A 380 29.91 2.56 -4.78
N ALA A 381 30.95 1.99 -5.36
CA ALA A 381 30.90 0.77 -6.16
C ALA A 381 30.39 -0.43 -5.34
N LYS A 382 30.89 -0.58 -4.10
CA LYS A 382 30.41 -1.61 -3.16
C LYS A 382 28.92 -1.43 -2.85
N ARG A 383 28.48 -0.20 -2.64
CA ARG A 383 27.07 0.13 -2.36
C ARG A 383 26.15 -0.31 -3.49
N ILE A 384 26.52 -0.05 -4.75
CA ILE A 384 25.78 -0.50 -5.95
C ILE A 384 25.76 -2.04 -6.01
N LYS A 385 26.91 -2.70 -5.87
CA LYS A 385 26.97 -4.16 -5.93
C LYS A 385 26.16 -4.82 -4.83
N LEU A 386 26.19 -4.29 -3.61
CA LEU A 386 25.40 -4.79 -2.50
C LEU A 386 23.89 -4.68 -2.79
N GLY A 387 23.42 -3.54 -3.29
CA GLY A 387 22.02 -3.38 -3.68
C GLY A 387 21.59 -4.42 -4.73
N LYS A 388 22.40 -4.62 -5.78
CA LYS A 388 22.14 -5.65 -6.80
C LYS A 388 22.13 -7.08 -6.21
N CYS A 389 23.03 -7.37 -5.28
CA CYS A 389 23.10 -8.66 -4.60
C CYS A 389 21.84 -8.93 -3.75
N ILE A 390 21.40 -7.94 -2.97
CA ILE A 390 20.19 -8.04 -2.14
C ILE A 390 18.95 -8.25 -3.02
N LYS A 391 18.81 -7.50 -4.11
CA LYS A 391 17.67 -7.68 -5.06
C LYS A 391 17.63 -9.08 -5.64
N LYS A 392 18.80 -9.61 -6.05
CA LYS A 392 18.88 -10.98 -6.55
C LYS A 392 18.47 -12.00 -5.49
N PHE A 393 18.93 -11.82 -4.26
CA PHE A 393 18.54 -12.66 -3.14
C PHE A 393 17.03 -12.61 -2.89
N MET A 394 16.44 -11.43 -2.81
CA MET A 394 14.99 -11.27 -2.60
C MET A 394 14.16 -11.87 -3.74
N GLY A 395 14.61 -11.76 -4.99
CA GLY A 395 13.95 -12.39 -6.15
C GLY A 395 13.93 -13.92 -6.09
N HIS A 396 14.96 -14.53 -5.52
CA HIS A 396 14.99 -15.98 -5.27
C HIS A 396 14.13 -16.39 -4.06
N TYR A 397 14.10 -15.56 -3.03
CA TYR A 397 13.34 -15.82 -1.80
C TYR A 397 11.83 -15.77 -2.04
N SER A 398 11.36 -14.83 -2.88
CA SER A 398 9.94 -14.71 -3.28
C SER A 398 9.42 -15.87 -4.13
N GLN A 399 10.31 -16.68 -4.74
CA GLN A 399 9.93 -17.88 -5.50
C GLN A 399 9.90 -19.15 -4.64
N ALA A 400 10.40 -19.08 -3.42
CA ALA A 400 10.51 -20.21 -2.49
C ALA A 400 9.42 -20.19 -1.39
N LEU A 401 8.61 -19.15 -1.33
CA LEU A 401 7.41 -18.97 -0.49
C LEU A 401 6.15 -19.02 -1.36
#